data_3f2af2d4c771da58ec8b17fb1ab1b466
#
_entry.id   3f2af2d4c771da58ec8b17fb1ab1b466
#
_cell.length_a   1.000
_cell.length_b   1.000
_cell.length_c   1.000
_cell.angle_alpha   90.00
_cell.angle_beta   90.00
_cell.angle_gamma   90.00
#
_symmetry.space_group_name_H-M   'P 1'
#
loop_
_entity.id
_entity.type
_entity.pdbx_description
1 polymer ?
#
loop_
_entity_poly.entity_id
_entity_poly.type
_entity_poly.pdbx_seq_one_letter_code
_entity_poly.pdbx_strand_id
1 'polypeptide(L)'
;MAGMEERFAPPERFADAVDPLHDLAAQQAGTDDFGPDDYRAGLAVLLMSMDYDPHFTERGRRIAWGELINALSGRARAVKSMAENPGFERQTITRPIVITGVPRTGTTALHKLMAVDPQFQGLQTWLLGAPMPRPPRETWSSHPQFQKTVDQLKRRYETHPDSRAAHLMVADEVDECCFVLRQSFVSNLWTCGWSAATYDAWWQCQDESAAYQHLARTLRLIGSNETDKRWLLKNPGHIANLDLLFAVFPDALVIQTHRDPAKAIPSLCALLMYRHPVMEEGRYQQRARIMLARETAKWAAAVQDAAAVRRAHPGKIVDVIHGDFHRDPLQVIKRIYTFAGLELSPEIEAVMLQRIATKPELSHGVHRYDVADFGMTEDEIRERFGDYNARFDLLEHSSSRGSTI
;
A
#
# COMPACT_ATOMS: atom_id res chain seq x y z
N MET A 1 15.24 5.39 -0.69
CA MET A 1 14.99 5.02 -2.10
C MET A 1 15.58 6.04 -3.07
N ALA A 2 15.43 7.35 -2.92
CA ALA A 2 15.94 8.33 -3.89
C ALA A 2 17.43 8.18 -4.29
N GLY A 3 18.33 7.82 -3.40
CA GLY A 3 19.76 7.64 -3.74
C GLY A 3 20.12 6.32 -4.42
N MET A 4 19.19 5.35 -4.50
CA MET A 4 19.38 4.07 -5.21
C MET A 4 18.63 4.07 -6.55
N GLU A 5 17.51 4.78 -6.60
CA GLU A 5 16.66 4.90 -7.79
C GLU A 5 17.34 5.69 -8.93
N GLU A 6 18.30 6.57 -8.57
CA GLU A 6 19.08 7.35 -9.54
C GLU A 6 20.43 6.69 -9.91
N ARG A 7 20.75 5.52 -9.32
CA ARG A 7 22.08 4.87 -9.46
C ARG A 7 22.35 4.31 -10.86
N PHE A 8 21.30 3.88 -11.56
CA PHE A 8 21.42 3.22 -12.85
C PHE A 8 20.92 4.13 -13.96
N ALA A 9 21.67 4.23 -15.05
CA ALA A 9 21.22 4.95 -16.24
C ALA A 9 20.00 4.23 -16.83
N PRO A 10 18.88 4.96 -17.09
CA PRO A 10 17.75 4.36 -17.75
C PRO A 10 18.06 4.06 -19.21
N PRO A 11 17.40 3.05 -19.82
CA PRO A 11 17.54 2.74 -21.23
C PRO A 11 16.98 3.88 -22.09
N GLU A 12 17.37 3.92 -23.36
CA GLU A 12 16.78 4.85 -24.36
C GLU A 12 15.27 4.56 -24.54
N ARG A 13 14.92 3.26 -24.68
CA ARG A 13 13.55 2.77 -24.73
C ARG A 13 13.35 1.71 -23.65
N PHE A 14 12.32 1.90 -22.83
CA PHE A 14 11.99 0.94 -21.76
C PHE A 14 11.51 -0.40 -22.32
N ALA A 15 10.70 -0.38 -23.39
CA ALA A 15 10.16 -1.59 -24.01
C ALA A 15 11.24 -2.58 -24.48
N ASP A 16 12.42 -2.07 -24.85
CA ASP A 16 13.54 -2.88 -25.35
C ASP A 16 14.49 -3.35 -24.22
N ALA A 17 14.19 -3.01 -22.97
CA ALA A 17 15.09 -3.17 -21.83
C ALA A 17 14.71 -4.30 -20.85
N VAL A 18 13.96 -5.30 -21.31
CA VAL A 18 13.56 -6.44 -20.46
C VAL A 18 14.78 -7.19 -19.93
N ASP A 19 15.72 -7.59 -20.81
CA ASP A 19 16.92 -8.33 -20.40
C ASP A 19 17.87 -7.47 -19.56
N PRO A 20 18.22 -6.22 -19.95
CA PRO A 20 19.01 -5.33 -19.08
C PRO A 20 18.39 -5.12 -17.68
N LEU A 21 17.06 -5.07 -17.59
CA LEU A 21 16.38 -4.96 -16.29
C LEU A 21 16.60 -6.20 -15.43
N HIS A 22 16.48 -7.39 -16.04
CA HIS A 22 16.74 -8.66 -15.33
C HIS A 22 18.19 -8.76 -14.88
N ASP A 23 19.15 -8.40 -15.74
CA ASP A 23 20.60 -8.41 -15.39
C ASP A 23 20.90 -7.50 -14.20
N LEU A 24 20.39 -6.26 -14.21
CA LEU A 24 20.55 -5.32 -13.12
C LEU A 24 19.87 -5.79 -11.84
N ALA A 25 18.68 -6.36 -11.95
CA ALA A 25 17.95 -6.89 -10.81
C ALA A 25 18.64 -8.12 -10.23
N ALA A 26 19.16 -9.02 -11.07
CA ALA A 26 19.93 -10.19 -10.65
C ALA A 26 21.22 -9.79 -9.94
N GLN A 27 21.98 -8.86 -10.51
CA GLN A 27 23.18 -8.30 -9.86
C GLN A 27 22.85 -7.71 -8.48
N GLN A 28 21.75 -6.97 -8.38
CA GLN A 28 21.34 -6.35 -7.11
C GLN A 28 20.81 -7.36 -6.09
N ALA A 29 20.17 -8.44 -6.54
CA ALA A 29 19.60 -9.48 -5.71
C ALA A 29 20.66 -10.55 -5.29
N GLY A 30 21.69 -10.73 -6.10
CA GLY A 30 22.66 -11.82 -5.95
C GLY A 30 22.09 -13.18 -6.35
N THR A 31 21.15 -13.19 -7.30
CA THR A 31 20.51 -14.36 -7.91
C THR A 31 19.78 -13.95 -9.19
N ASP A 32 19.71 -14.82 -10.15
CA ASP A 32 18.98 -14.70 -11.41
C ASP A 32 17.66 -15.51 -11.43
N ASP A 33 17.31 -16.13 -10.30
CA ASP A 33 16.03 -16.80 -10.12
C ASP A 33 14.96 -15.80 -9.64
N PHE A 34 13.99 -15.51 -10.53
CA PHE A 34 12.83 -14.63 -10.26
C PHE A 34 11.56 -15.44 -9.94
N GLY A 35 11.64 -16.77 -9.87
CA GLY A 35 10.50 -17.67 -9.70
C GLY A 35 9.62 -17.78 -10.96
N PRO A 36 8.33 -18.11 -10.80
CA PRO A 36 7.41 -18.26 -11.94
C PRO A 36 7.33 -17.02 -12.83
N ASP A 37 7.10 -17.23 -14.13
CA ASP A 37 7.05 -16.18 -15.17
C ASP A 37 5.74 -15.34 -15.16
N ASP A 38 4.90 -15.49 -14.15
CA ASP A 38 3.61 -14.83 -13.97
C ASP A 38 3.67 -13.29 -13.94
N TYR A 39 4.83 -12.71 -13.70
CA TYR A 39 5.07 -11.26 -13.67
C TYR A 39 5.44 -10.68 -15.05
N ARG A 40 5.88 -11.50 -16.02
CA ARG A 40 6.50 -11.03 -17.26
C ARG A 40 5.54 -10.26 -18.17
N ALA A 41 4.28 -10.69 -18.26
CA ALA A 41 3.28 -10.00 -19.07
C ALA A 41 3.04 -8.58 -18.54
N GLY A 42 2.86 -8.44 -17.23
CA GLY A 42 2.68 -7.14 -16.57
C GLY A 42 3.90 -6.23 -16.72
N LEU A 43 5.10 -6.81 -16.57
CA LEU A 43 6.36 -6.10 -16.80
C LEU A 43 6.46 -5.57 -18.24
N ALA A 44 6.17 -6.38 -19.24
CA ALA A 44 6.26 -5.98 -20.65
C ALA A 44 5.29 -4.82 -20.98
N VAL A 45 4.04 -4.91 -20.51
CA VAL A 45 3.05 -3.84 -20.71
C VAL A 45 3.45 -2.57 -19.95
N LEU A 46 3.99 -2.70 -18.74
CA LEU A 46 4.46 -1.54 -17.96
C LEU A 46 5.62 -0.84 -18.67
N LEU A 47 6.61 -1.58 -19.16
CA LEU A 47 7.74 -1.01 -19.92
C LEU A 47 7.27 -0.30 -21.19
N MET A 48 6.34 -0.90 -21.93
CA MET A 48 5.74 -0.28 -23.10
C MET A 48 4.97 1.01 -22.72
N SER A 49 4.14 0.97 -21.67
CA SER A 49 3.42 2.13 -21.16
C SER A 49 4.37 3.27 -20.79
N MET A 50 5.53 2.97 -20.23
CA MET A 50 6.53 3.98 -19.84
C MET A 50 7.17 4.72 -21.02
N ASP A 51 7.13 4.18 -22.21
CA ASP A 51 7.60 4.87 -23.44
C ASP A 51 6.53 5.76 -24.08
N TYR A 52 5.24 5.49 -23.85
CA TYR A 52 4.16 6.14 -24.56
C TYR A 52 3.28 7.06 -23.71
N ASP A 53 3.06 6.73 -22.43
CA ASP A 53 2.09 7.44 -21.62
C ASP A 53 2.67 8.66 -20.89
N PRO A 54 3.79 8.56 -20.14
CA PRO A 54 4.35 9.68 -19.41
C PRO A 54 5.34 10.47 -20.30
N HIS A 55 5.31 11.80 -20.16
CA HIS A 55 6.41 12.65 -20.62
C HIS A 55 7.43 12.79 -19.47
N PHE A 56 8.21 11.76 -19.22
CA PHE A 56 9.18 11.78 -18.15
C PHE A 56 10.20 12.90 -18.27
N THR A 57 10.49 13.55 -17.13
CA THR A 57 11.74 14.30 -16.97
C THR A 57 12.92 13.33 -17.00
N GLU A 58 14.13 13.81 -17.25
CA GLU A 58 15.34 12.98 -17.15
C GLU A 58 15.47 12.34 -15.76
N ARG A 59 15.13 13.08 -14.71
CA ARG A 59 15.10 12.58 -13.34
C ARG A 59 13.99 11.55 -13.14
N GLY A 60 12.81 11.81 -13.68
CA GLY A 60 11.67 10.88 -13.62
C GLY A 60 11.99 9.53 -14.25
N ARG A 61 12.68 9.52 -15.39
CA ARG A 61 13.15 8.28 -16.04
C ARG A 61 14.08 7.47 -15.13
N ARG A 62 15.04 8.13 -14.46
CA ARG A 62 15.96 7.46 -13.53
C ARG A 62 15.23 6.88 -12.32
N ILE A 63 14.30 7.65 -11.75
CA ILE A 63 13.50 7.18 -10.61
C ILE A 63 12.65 5.99 -11.01
N ALA A 64 11.91 6.06 -12.11
CA ALA A 64 11.06 4.98 -12.60
C ALA A 64 11.86 3.69 -12.88
N TRP A 65 13.02 3.83 -13.54
CA TRP A 65 13.91 2.70 -13.80
C TRP A 65 14.41 2.04 -12.51
N GLY A 66 14.85 2.85 -11.54
CA GLY A 66 15.27 2.36 -10.22
C GLY A 66 14.14 1.66 -9.45
N GLU A 67 12.89 2.12 -9.58
CA GLU A 67 11.74 1.45 -8.97
C GLU A 67 11.48 0.06 -9.57
N LEU A 68 11.63 -0.10 -10.88
CA LEU A 68 11.53 -1.41 -11.55
C LEU A 68 12.61 -2.37 -11.08
N ILE A 69 13.88 -1.92 -11.09
CA ILE A 69 15.01 -2.72 -10.59
C ILE A 69 14.78 -3.15 -9.14
N ASN A 70 14.31 -2.24 -8.29
CA ASN A 70 14.05 -2.55 -6.88
C ASN A 70 12.90 -3.56 -6.70
N ALA A 71 11.83 -3.45 -7.48
CA ALA A 71 10.71 -4.38 -7.40
C ALA A 71 11.13 -5.79 -7.85
N LEU A 72 11.81 -5.87 -8.99
CA LEU A 72 12.27 -7.14 -9.54
C LEU A 72 13.37 -7.79 -8.67
N SER A 73 14.31 -7.00 -8.15
CA SER A 73 15.29 -7.49 -7.17
C SER A 73 14.64 -7.97 -5.87
N GLY A 74 13.57 -7.29 -5.42
CA GLY A 74 12.80 -7.71 -4.25
C GLY A 74 12.17 -9.07 -4.45
N ARG A 75 11.59 -9.32 -5.64
CA ARG A 75 11.05 -10.62 -6.04
C ARG A 75 12.12 -11.70 -6.04
N ALA A 76 13.26 -11.46 -6.69
CA ALA A 76 14.37 -12.42 -6.74
C ALA A 76 14.91 -12.75 -5.35
N ARG A 77 15.06 -11.76 -4.45
CA ARG A 77 15.46 -12.01 -3.06
C ARG A 77 14.44 -12.84 -2.29
N ALA A 78 13.13 -12.60 -2.51
CA ALA A 78 12.09 -13.41 -1.90
C ALA A 78 12.20 -14.87 -2.35
N VAL A 79 12.33 -15.11 -3.65
CA VAL A 79 12.48 -16.47 -4.23
C VAL A 79 13.73 -17.15 -3.69
N LYS A 80 14.88 -16.49 -3.70
CA LYS A 80 16.12 -17.00 -3.11
C LYS A 80 15.96 -17.38 -1.64
N SER A 81 15.39 -16.47 -0.84
CA SER A 81 15.18 -16.73 0.58
C SER A 81 14.19 -17.87 0.84
N MET A 82 13.17 -18.05 -0.01
CA MET A 82 12.27 -19.19 0.04
C MET A 82 13.01 -20.50 -0.26
N ALA A 83 13.88 -20.52 -1.25
CA ALA A 83 14.70 -21.70 -1.57
C ALA A 83 15.68 -22.06 -0.43
N GLU A 84 16.26 -21.07 0.21
CA GLU A 84 17.16 -21.25 1.36
C GLU A 84 16.42 -21.68 2.65
N ASN A 85 15.11 -21.48 2.74
CA ASN A 85 14.27 -21.77 3.92
C ASN A 85 13.04 -22.61 3.57
N PRO A 86 13.17 -23.82 2.98
CA PRO A 86 12.03 -24.58 2.43
C PRO A 86 10.96 -24.95 3.47
N GLY A 87 11.27 -24.87 4.77
CA GLY A 87 10.33 -25.05 5.85
C GLY A 87 9.18 -24.02 5.92
N PHE A 88 9.33 -22.87 5.26
CA PHE A 88 8.32 -21.81 5.28
C PHE A 88 6.98 -22.24 4.70
N GLU A 89 6.96 -23.17 3.74
CA GLU A 89 5.72 -23.62 3.07
C GLU A 89 4.78 -24.36 4.03
N ARG A 90 5.31 -24.94 5.12
CA ARG A 90 4.52 -25.60 6.17
C ARG A 90 3.87 -24.64 7.14
N GLN A 91 4.22 -23.34 7.06
CA GLN A 91 3.64 -22.33 7.95
C GLN A 91 2.20 -22.01 7.53
N THR A 92 1.30 -22.03 8.51
CA THR A 92 -0.09 -21.66 8.31
C THR A 92 -0.32 -20.25 8.81
N ILE A 93 -0.89 -19.40 7.96
CA ILE A 93 -1.38 -18.07 8.35
C ILE A 93 -2.81 -18.25 8.82
N THR A 94 -3.05 -18.05 10.13
CA THR A 94 -4.36 -18.27 10.73
C THR A 94 -5.03 -16.94 11.09
N ARG A 95 -6.28 -16.78 10.64
CA ARG A 95 -7.15 -15.64 10.94
C ARG A 95 -6.43 -14.28 10.82
N PRO A 96 -5.73 -13.97 9.72
CA PRO A 96 -5.07 -12.67 9.58
C PRO A 96 -6.10 -11.54 9.65
N ILE A 97 -5.70 -10.42 10.25
CA ILE A 97 -6.50 -9.19 10.24
C ILE A 97 -6.02 -8.31 9.10
N VAL A 98 -6.93 -7.91 8.23
CA VAL A 98 -6.60 -7.14 7.03
C VAL A 98 -7.36 -5.82 7.02
N ILE A 99 -6.65 -4.71 7.07
CA ILE A 99 -7.21 -3.36 7.00
C ILE A 99 -7.24 -2.92 5.53
N THR A 100 -8.42 -2.54 5.06
CA THR A 100 -8.65 -2.06 3.69
C THR A 100 -9.70 -0.95 3.66
N GLY A 101 -9.99 -0.43 2.47
CA GLY A 101 -10.97 0.63 2.22
C GLY A 101 -10.49 1.58 1.14
N VAL A 102 -11.33 2.51 0.73
CA VAL A 102 -10.88 3.59 -0.15
C VAL A 102 -9.66 4.31 0.47
N PRO A 103 -8.60 4.64 -0.27
CA PRO A 103 -7.47 5.36 0.30
C PRO A 103 -7.90 6.65 1.01
N ARG A 104 -7.11 7.09 2.00
CA ARG A 104 -7.36 8.31 2.79
C ARG A 104 -8.56 8.22 3.74
N THR A 105 -8.95 7.02 4.12
CA THR A 105 -10.01 6.73 5.10
C THR A 105 -9.46 6.41 6.50
N GLY A 106 -8.16 6.66 6.75
CA GLY A 106 -7.53 6.45 8.06
C GLY A 106 -6.86 5.08 8.25
N THR A 107 -6.76 4.26 7.21
CA THR A 107 -6.15 2.91 7.24
C THR A 107 -4.75 2.89 7.87
N THR A 108 -3.89 3.87 7.54
CA THR A 108 -2.51 3.92 8.05
C THR A 108 -2.44 4.20 9.55
N ALA A 109 -3.24 5.15 10.05
CA ALA A 109 -3.29 5.47 11.47
C ALA A 109 -3.82 4.29 12.29
N LEU A 110 -4.88 3.64 11.80
CA LEU A 110 -5.45 2.44 12.40
C LEU A 110 -4.43 1.28 12.42
N HIS A 111 -3.76 1.02 11.29
CA HIS A 111 -2.76 -0.03 11.17
C HIS A 111 -1.60 0.15 12.16
N LYS A 112 -1.02 1.35 12.19
CA LYS A 112 0.10 1.65 13.07
C LYS A 112 -0.33 1.67 14.55
N LEU A 113 -1.57 2.05 14.85
CA LEU A 113 -2.10 2.01 16.22
C LEU A 113 -2.26 0.56 16.70
N MET A 114 -2.84 -0.32 15.89
CA MET A 114 -2.98 -1.73 16.24
C MET A 114 -1.62 -2.46 16.30
N ALA A 115 -0.67 -2.08 15.46
CA ALA A 115 0.64 -2.74 15.39
C ALA A 115 1.53 -2.56 16.62
N VAL A 116 1.14 -1.75 17.61
CA VAL A 116 1.87 -1.66 18.89
C VAL A 116 1.63 -2.87 19.78
N ASP A 117 0.57 -3.65 19.51
CA ASP A 117 0.23 -4.85 20.25
C ASP A 117 1.12 -6.03 19.79
N PRO A 118 1.88 -6.64 20.71
CA PRO A 118 2.77 -7.77 20.39
C PRO A 118 2.05 -9.07 19.99
N GLN A 119 0.72 -9.16 20.14
CA GLN A 119 -0.09 -10.27 19.60
C GLN A 119 -0.03 -10.30 18.06
N PHE A 120 0.34 -9.16 17.43
CA PHE A 120 0.43 -9.05 15.99
C PHE A 120 1.86 -9.13 15.49
N GLN A 121 1.97 -9.65 14.28
CA GLN A 121 3.10 -9.44 13.39
C GLN A 121 2.63 -8.71 12.13
N GLY A 122 3.48 -7.86 11.56
CA GLY A 122 3.16 -7.09 10.36
C GLY A 122 4.32 -7.09 9.36
N LEU A 123 4.12 -6.46 8.22
CA LEU A 123 5.17 -6.24 7.23
C LEU A 123 5.98 -4.99 7.60
N GLN A 124 7.13 -5.16 8.25
CA GLN A 124 8.02 -4.03 8.52
C GLN A 124 8.69 -3.54 7.23
N THR A 125 8.87 -2.23 7.14
CA THR A 125 9.44 -1.54 5.96
C THR A 125 10.77 -2.16 5.49
N TRP A 126 11.65 -2.56 6.42
CA TRP A 126 12.97 -3.12 6.07
C TRP A 126 12.92 -4.53 5.46
N LEU A 127 11.82 -5.26 5.65
CA LEU A 127 11.62 -6.60 5.08
C LEU A 127 10.96 -6.57 3.69
N LEU A 128 10.37 -5.45 3.28
CA LEU A 128 9.63 -5.35 2.01
C LEU A 128 10.51 -5.58 0.76
N GLY A 129 11.75 -5.07 0.80
CA GLY A 129 12.68 -5.18 -0.33
C GLY A 129 13.68 -6.34 -0.22
N ALA A 130 13.68 -7.05 0.91
CA ALA A 130 14.52 -8.22 1.18
C ALA A 130 13.82 -9.16 2.16
N PRO A 131 12.75 -9.84 1.72
CA PRO A 131 12.00 -10.77 2.55
C PRO A 131 12.89 -11.92 3.03
N MET A 132 12.82 -12.22 4.33
CA MET A 132 13.54 -13.32 4.98
C MET A 132 12.77 -13.76 6.24
N PRO A 133 13.03 -14.94 6.80
CA PRO A 133 12.55 -15.27 8.14
C PRO A 133 12.89 -14.15 9.11
N ARG A 134 11.87 -13.58 9.77
CA ARG A 134 12.07 -12.41 10.64
C ARG A 134 13.01 -12.80 11.79
N PRO A 135 14.17 -12.12 11.94
CA PRO A 135 15.05 -12.37 13.07
C PRO A 135 14.45 -11.78 14.37
N PRO A 136 14.93 -12.21 15.53
CA PRO A 136 14.51 -11.67 16.82
C PRO A 136 14.64 -10.13 16.88
N ARG A 137 13.64 -9.46 17.47
CA ARG A 137 13.53 -7.98 17.44
C ARG A 137 14.77 -7.26 18.00
N GLU A 138 15.38 -7.82 19.02
CA GLU A 138 16.58 -7.28 19.65
C GLU A 138 17.81 -7.26 18.72
N THR A 139 17.80 -8.04 17.64
CA THR A 139 18.88 -8.10 16.65
C THR A 139 18.69 -7.13 15.48
N TRP A 140 17.52 -6.50 15.33
CA TRP A 140 17.21 -5.69 14.14
C TRP A 140 18.18 -4.52 13.98
N SER A 141 18.46 -3.79 15.07
CA SER A 141 19.32 -2.60 15.02
C SER A 141 20.75 -2.89 14.53
N SER A 142 21.24 -4.11 14.66
CA SER A 142 22.56 -4.54 14.16
C SER A 142 22.50 -5.26 12.80
N HIS A 143 21.27 -5.56 12.29
CA HIS A 143 21.11 -6.31 11.07
C HIS A 143 21.47 -5.46 9.83
N PRO A 144 22.36 -5.93 8.91
CA PRO A 144 22.83 -5.13 7.77
C PRO A 144 21.70 -4.58 6.88
N GLN A 145 20.65 -5.40 6.60
CA GLN A 145 19.52 -4.95 5.79
C GLN A 145 18.69 -3.89 6.51
N PHE A 146 18.54 -3.98 7.82
CA PHE A 146 17.86 -2.97 8.62
C PHE A 146 18.60 -1.62 8.54
N GLN A 147 19.90 -1.62 8.82
CA GLN A 147 20.75 -0.44 8.73
C GLN A 147 20.72 0.19 7.34
N LYS A 148 20.81 -0.63 6.29
CA LYS A 148 20.67 -0.17 4.91
C LYS A 148 19.33 0.55 4.67
N THR A 149 18.23 0.03 5.21
CA THR A 149 16.92 0.66 5.10
C THR A 149 16.85 1.98 5.86
N VAL A 150 17.39 2.03 7.09
CA VAL A 150 17.49 3.27 7.88
C VAL A 150 18.24 4.35 7.10
N ASP A 151 19.41 4.02 6.53
CA ASP A 151 20.22 4.95 5.74
C ASP A 151 19.49 5.42 4.47
N GLN A 152 18.76 4.54 3.81
CA GLN A 152 17.96 4.89 2.63
C GLN A 152 16.82 5.85 2.97
N LEU A 153 16.08 5.59 4.05
CA LEU A 153 15.02 6.47 4.52
C LEU A 153 15.57 7.83 4.97
N LYS A 154 16.69 7.84 5.68
CA LYS A 154 17.38 9.08 6.07
C LYS A 154 17.72 9.92 4.85
N ARG A 155 18.43 9.36 3.85
CA ARG A 155 18.75 10.06 2.60
C ARG A 155 17.52 10.56 1.86
N ARG A 156 16.44 9.73 1.79
CA ARG A 156 15.19 10.12 1.18
C ARG A 156 14.61 11.38 1.84
N TYR A 157 14.59 11.44 3.16
CA TYR A 157 14.02 12.56 3.90
C TYR A 157 14.91 13.79 3.95
N GLU A 158 16.22 13.63 3.78
CA GLU A 158 17.16 14.75 3.59
C GLU A 158 16.99 15.39 2.20
N THR A 159 16.80 14.58 1.16
CA THR A 159 16.65 15.06 -0.23
C THR A 159 15.22 15.50 -0.57
N HIS A 160 14.23 14.93 0.11
CA HIS A 160 12.80 15.18 -0.11
C HIS A 160 12.05 15.28 1.23
N PRO A 161 12.21 16.38 1.99
CA PRO A 161 11.61 16.51 3.34
C PRO A 161 10.08 16.32 3.34
N ASP A 162 9.39 16.88 2.33
CA ASP A 162 7.94 16.80 2.21
C ASP A 162 7.41 15.38 1.99
N SER A 163 8.27 14.43 1.58
CA SER A 163 7.87 13.03 1.43
C SER A 163 7.45 12.38 2.75
N ARG A 164 7.84 12.95 3.89
CA ARG A 164 7.35 12.52 5.22
C ARG A 164 5.86 12.78 5.41
N ALA A 165 5.39 13.94 4.96
CA ALA A 165 3.96 14.29 5.04
C ALA A 165 3.12 13.44 4.08
N ALA A 166 3.69 13.03 2.94
CA ALA A 166 3.02 12.18 1.97
C ALA A 166 2.86 10.74 2.48
N HIS A 167 3.95 10.12 2.92
CA HIS A 167 3.96 8.75 3.47
C HIS A 167 5.17 8.55 4.38
N LEU A 168 4.93 8.62 5.69
CA LEU A 168 5.97 8.40 6.69
C LEU A 168 6.28 6.91 6.82
N MET A 169 7.47 6.51 6.35
CA MET A 169 8.05 5.18 6.51
C MET A 169 9.12 5.20 7.59
N VAL A 170 9.13 4.20 8.45
CA VAL A 170 10.16 3.96 9.45
C VAL A 170 10.59 2.51 9.32
N ALA A 171 11.88 2.21 9.44
CA ALA A 171 12.41 0.89 9.10
C ALA A 171 11.76 -0.25 9.90
N ASP A 172 11.52 -0.05 11.19
CA ASP A 172 10.93 -1.04 12.11
C ASP A 172 9.40 -0.95 12.23
N GLU A 173 8.76 0.05 11.62
CA GLU A 173 7.29 0.14 11.58
C GLU A 173 6.70 -0.67 10.44
N VAL A 174 5.43 -1.06 10.63
CA VAL A 174 4.64 -1.77 9.62
C VAL A 174 4.29 -0.87 8.43
N ASP A 175 4.25 -1.47 7.24
CA ASP A 175 3.88 -0.82 5.99
C ASP A 175 2.92 -1.69 5.15
N GLU A 176 2.65 -1.29 3.94
CA GLU A 176 1.56 -1.81 3.12
C GLU A 176 1.93 -3.07 2.31
N CYS A 177 0.96 -3.97 2.13
CA CYS A 177 1.09 -5.15 1.27
C CYS A 177 1.36 -4.80 -0.20
N CYS A 178 0.97 -3.60 -0.66
CA CYS A 178 1.17 -3.16 -2.04
C CYS A 178 2.64 -3.20 -2.47
N PHE A 179 3.59 -3.05 -1.56
CA PHE A 179 5.02 -3.16 -1.86
C PHE A 179 5.49 -4.59 -2.17
N VAL A 180 4.78 -5.60 -1.68
CA VAL A 180 4.99 -7.00 -2.08
C VAL A 180 4.20 -7.31 -3.36
N LEU A 181 2.93 -6.90 -3.42
CA LEU A 181 2.07 -7.12 -4.59
C LEU A 181 2.67 -6.55 -5.88
N ARG A 182 3.30 -5.36 -5.83
CA ARG A 182 3.93 -4.77 -7.03
C ARG A 182 5.06 -5.60 -7.63
N GLN A 183 5.63 -6.55 -6.88
CA GLN A 183 6.68 -7.45 -7.35
C GLN A 183 6.18 -8.46 -8.39
N SER A 184 4.85 -8.60 -8.53
CA SER A 184 4.21 -9.37 -9.59
C SER A 184 4.05 -8.59 -10.90
N PHE A 185 4.29 -7.28 -10.91
CA PHE A 185 4.01 -6.36 -12.01
C PHE A 185 2.53 -6.37 -12.50
N VAL A 186 1.63 -6.91 -11.68
CA VAL A 186 0.18 -6.80 -11.81
C VAL A 186 -0.32 -6.12 -10.53
N SER A 187 -0.29 -4.79 -10.50
CA SER A 187 -0.58 -4.02 -9.29
C SER A 187 -0.95 -2.59 -9.58
N ASN A 188 -2.01 -2.10 -8.92
CA ASN A 188 -2.42 -0.70 -8.94
C ASN A 188 -1.27 0.27 -8.57
N LEU A 189 -0.29 -0.15 -7.78
CA LEU A 189 0.79 0.74 -7.33
C LEU A 189 1.60 1.32 -8.49
N TRP A 190 1.70 0.63 -9.62
CA TRP A 190 2.39 1.12 -10.82
C TRP A 190 1.69 2.27 -11.52
N THR A 191 0.40 2.50 -11.23
CA THR A 191 -0.35 3.65 -11.77
C THR A 191 -0.30 4.89 -10.88
N CYS A 192 0.40 4.82 -9.74
CA CYS A 192 0.41 5.87 -8.71
C CYS A 192 1.58 6.85 -8.83
N GLY A 193 2.65 6.50 -9.54
CA GLY A 193 3.90 7.27 -9.58
C GLY A 193 4.03 8.24 -10.73
N TRP A 194 3.38 7.94 -11.84
CA TRP A 194 3.40 8.68 -13.12
C TRP A 194 2.17 8.35 -13.96
N SER A 195 1.98 9.03 -15.08
CA SER A 195 0.94 8.71 -16.06
C SER A 195 1.22 7.33 -16.67
N ALA A 196 0.31 6.39 -16.51
CA ALA A 196 0.45 5.01 -16.98
C ALA A 196 -0.91 4.50 -17.52
N ALA A 197 -1.50 5.26 -18.46
CA ALA A 197 -2.87 5.01 -18.93
C ALA A 197 -3.01 3.65 -19.62
N THR A 198 -2.03 3.28 -20.47
CA THR A 198 -2.00 1.98 -21.16
C THR A 198 -1.89 0.82 -20.18
N TYR A 199 -0.98 0.94 -19.20
CA TYR A 199 -0.84 -0.07 -18.17
C TYR A 199 -2.07 -0.14 -17.25
N ASP A 200 -2.65 0.99 -16.85
CA ASP A 200 -3.84 1.04 -16.00
C ASP A 200 -5.04 0.36 -16.67
N ALA A 201 -5.29 0.65 -17.96
CA ALA A 201 -6.34 -0.02 -18.73
C ALA A 201 -6.13 -1.53 -18.84
N TRP A 202 -4.89 -1.98 -19.05
CA TRP A 202 -4.54 -3.38 -19.07
C TRP A 202 -4.72 -4.03 -17.69
N TRP A 203 -4.16 -3.42 -16.63
CA TRP A 203 -4.20 -3.94 -15.27
C TRP A 203 -5.63 -4.14 -14.76
N GLN A 204 -6.55 -3.22 -15.03
CA GLN A 204 -7.95 -3.34 -14.61
C GLN A 204 -8.68 -4.56 -15.19
N CYS A 205 -8.13 -5.19 -16.22
CA CYS A 205 -8.66 -6.41 -16.84
C CYS A 205 -7.93 -7.68 -16.40
N GLN A 206 -6.94 -7.59 -15.49
CA GLN A 206 -6.12 -8.74 -15.11
C GLN A 206 -6.63 -9.43 -13.85
N ASP A 207 -6.34 -10.74 -13.78
CA ASP A 207 -6.43 -11.51 -12.56
C ASP A 207 -5.15 -11.31 -11.73
N GLU A 208 -5.29 -10.86 -10.49
CA GLU A 208 -4.19 -10.67 -9.55
C GLU A 208 -3.91 -11.91 -8.67
N SER A 209 -4.48 -13.08 -8.96
CA SER A 209 -4.33 -14.31 -8.15
C SER A 209 -2.86 -14.68 -7.91
N ALA A 210 -2.01 -14.59 -8.93
CA ALA A 210 -0.58 -14.87 -8.79
C ALA A 210 0.12 -13.88 -7.83
N ALA A 211 -0.28 -12.59 -7.84
CA ALA A 211 0.24 -11.58 -6.92
C ALA A 211 -0.17 -11.89 -5.47
N TYR A 212 -1.40 -12.33 -5.24
CA TYR A 212 -1.88 -12.73 -3.91
C TYR A 212 -1.21 -14.02 -3.42
N GLN A 213 -0.95 -14.97 -4.30
CA GLN A 213 -0.15 -16.17 -3.96
C GLN A 213 1.29 -15.81 -3.59
N HIS A 214 1.92 -14.91 -4.34
CA HIS A 214 3.26 -14.39 -4.02
C HIS A 214 3.25 -13.67 -2.65
N LEU A 215 2.25 -12.86 -2.37
CA LEU A 215 2.06 -12.22 -1.06
C LEU A 215 1.95 -13.28 0.05
N ALA A 216 1.08 -14.28 -0.10
CA ALA A 216 0.89 -15.32 0.91
C ALA A 216 2.17 -16.11 1.18
N ARG A 217 2.94 -16.46 0.15
CA ARG A 217 4.24 -17.14 0.28
C ARG A 217 5.26 -16.24 1.00
N THR A 218 5.32 -14.96 0.64
CA THR A 218 6.22 -13.98 1.28
C THR A 218 5.89 -13.80 2.76
N LEU A 219 4.59 -13.75 3.12
CA LEU A 219 4.16 -13.68 4.52
C LEU A 219 4.55 -14.95 5.30
N ARG A 220 4.35 -16.15 4.74
CA ARG A 220 4.80 -17.40 5.38
C ARG A 220 6.30 -17.41 5.62
N LEU A 221 7.09 -16.93 4.65
CA LEU A 221 8.54 -16.82 4.81
C LEU A 221 8.90 -15.86 5.96
N ILE A 222 8.40 -14.64 5.93
CA ILE A 222 8.72 -13.62 6.93
C ILE A 222 8.27 -14.05 8.33
N GLY A 223 7.07 -14.61 8.45
CA GLY A 223 6.48 -15.02 9.72
C GLY A 223 6.93 -16.39 10.26
N SER A 224 7.85 -17.08 9.57
CA SER A 224 8.21 -18.48 9.93
C SER A 224 8.81 -18.64 11.33
N ASN A 225 9.35 -17.58 11.92
CA ASN A 225 9.88 -17.56 13.28
C ASN A 225 8.89 -17.03 14.33
N GLU A 226 7.66 -16.60 13.94
CA GLU A 226 6.66 -15.99 14.83
C GLU A 226 5.26 -16.59 14.55
N THR A 227 5.17 -17.92 14.56
CA THR A 227 3.96 -18.67 14.16
C THR A 227 2.80 -18.55 15.15
N ASP A 228 3.05 -18.09 16.34
CA ASP A 228 2.09 -17.82 17.41
C ASP A 228 1.41 -16.44 17.25
N LYS A 229 2.01 -15.55 16.45
CA LYS A 229 1.50 -14.20 16.22
C LYS A 229 0.53 -14.14 15.04
N ARG A 230 -0.48 -13.31 15.21
CA ARG A 230 -1.46 -13.05 14.18
C ARG A 230 -0.97 -11.99 13.18
N TRP A 231 -1.13 -12.23 11.89
CA TRP A 231 -0.81 -11.22 10.89
C TRP A 231 -1.78 -10.04 10.95
N LEU A 232 -1.22 -8.84 11.01
CA LEU A 232 -1.92 -7.57 10.82
C LEU A 232 -1.43 -6.95 9.52
N LEU A 233 -2.27 -6.93 8.52
CA LEU A 233 -1.99 -6.51 7.15
C LEU A 233 -2.76 -5.24 6.79
N LYS A 234 -2.23 -4.46 5.86
CA LYS A 234 -2.94 -3.30 5.35
C LYS A 234 -2.59 -3.05 3.89
N ASN A 235 -3.61 -2.84 3.08
CA ASN A 235 -3.52 -2.22 1.76
C ASN A 235 -4.91 -1.73 1.34
N PRO A 236 -5.09 -0.45 1.02
CA PRO A 236 -6.35 0.04 0.46
C PRO A 236 -6.80 -0.77 -0.77
N GLY A 237 -5.85 -1.16 -1.64
CA GLY A 237 -6.15 -1.92 -2.86
C GLY A 237 -6.78 -3.30 -2.63
N HIS A 238 -6.72 -3.86 -1.43
CA HIS A 238 -7.42 -5.12 -1.15
C HIS A 238 -8.94 -5.01 -1.29
N ILE A 239 -9.52 -3.81 -1.24
CA ILE A 239 -10.97 -3.64 -1.40
C ILE A 239 -11.47 -4.09 -2.78
N ALA A 240 -10.68 -3.94 -3.82
CA ALA A 240 -11.00 -4.39 -5.17
C ALA A 240 -10.88 -5.92 -5.34
N ASN A 241 -10.12 -6.58 -4.45
CA ASN A 241 -9.70 -7.98 -4.54
C ASN A 241 -10.05 -8.75 -3.26
N LEU A 242 -11.19 -8.48 -2.62
CA LEU A 242 -11.59 -9.19 -1.40
C LEU A 242 -11.83 -10.68 -1.64
N ASP A 243 -12.28 -11.07 -2.83
CA ASP A 243 -12.44 -12.45 -3.27
C ASP A 243 -11.08 -13.19 -3.31
N LEU A 244 -10.07 -12.59 -3.92
CA LEU A 244 -8.71 -13.14 -3.95
C LEU A 244 -8.08 -13.18 -2.55
N LEU A 245 -8.36 -12.16 -1.73
CA LEU A 245 -7.93 -12.14 -0.34
C LEU A 245 -8.51 -13.34 0.44
N PHE A 246 -9.82 -13.59 0.33
CA PHE A 246 -10.46 -14.73 0.96
C PHE A 246 -10.08 -16.07 0.32
N ALA A 247 -9.71 -16.09 -0.98
CA ALA A 247 -9.18 -17.31 -1.61
C ALA A 247 -7.84 -17.74 -1.00
N VAL A 248 -6.93 -16.80 -0.70
CA VAL A 248 -5.63 -17.12 -0.10
C VAL A 248 -5.65 -17.17 1.43
N PHE A 249 -6.60 -16.47 2.08
CA PHE A 249 -6.80 -16.44 3.53
C PHE A 249 -8.28 -16.65 3.88
N PRO A 250 -8.82 -17.88 3.81
CA PRO A 250 -10.26 -18.14 3.96
C PRO A 250 -10.83 -17.76 5.33
N ASP A 251 -9.98 -17.71 6.35
CA ASP A 251 -10.33 -17.34 7.72
C ASP A 251 -9.98 -15.90 8.09
N ALA A 252 -9.56 -15.08 7.12
CA ALA A 252 -9.24 -13.67 7.33
C ALA A 252 -10.41 -12.90 7.96
N LEU A 253 -10.08 -11.91 8.78
CA LEU A 253 -11.00 -10.89 9.27
C LEU A 253 -10.62 -9.55 8.65
N VAL A 254 -11.58 -8.90 8.02
CA VAL A 254 -11.35 -7.65 7.30
C VAL A 254 -11.88 -6.47 8.12
N ILE A 255 -11.08 -5.42 8.25
CA ILE A 255 -11.49 -4.13 8.77
C ILE A 255 -11.60 -3.19 7.58
N GLN A 256 -12.81 -2.83 7.20
CA GLN A 256 -13.06 -1.92 6.10
C GLN A 256 -13.31 -0.51 6.64
N THR A 257 -12.45 0.43 6.26
CA THR A 257 -12.57 1.84 6.67
C THR A 257 -13.37 2.64 5.65
N HIS A 258 -14.18 3.59 6.12
CA HIS A 258 -15.09 4.39 5.31
C HIS A 258 -14.94 5.88 5.59
N ARG A 259 -15.04 6.67 4.52
CA ARG A 259 -15.09 8.14 4.55
C ARG A 259 -15.85 8.62 3.32
N ASP A 260 -16.47 9.80 3.39
CA ASP A 260 -17.08 10.46 2.22
C ASP A 260 -16.07 10.49 1.05
N PRO A 261 -16.36 9.84 -0.10
CA PRO A 261 -15.46 9.78 -1.23
C PRO A 261 -15.13 11.16 -1.80
N ALA A 262 -16.04 12.14 -1.68
CA ALA A 262 -15.78 13.52 -2.06
C ALA A 262 -14.69 14.21 -1.22
N LYS A 263 -14.32 13.64 -0.07
CA LYS A 263 -13.18 14.06 0.75
C LYS A 263 -11.97 13.13 0.58
N ALA A 264 -12.22 11.85 0.37
CA ALA A 264 -11.17 10.84 0.28
C ALA A 264 -10.43 10.91 -1.07
N ILE A 265 -11.15 10.92 -2.19
CA ILE A 265 -10.56 10.84 -3.54
C ILE A 265 -9.73 12.08 -3.89
N PRO A 266 -10.18 13.33 -3.69
CA PRO A 266 -9.32 14.48 -3.94
C PRO A 266 -8.06 14.49 -3.05
N SER A 267 -8.18 14.05 -1.80
CA SER A 267 -7.03 13.89 -0.90
C SER A 267 -6.04 12.84 -1.41
N LEU A 268 -6.51 11.76 -2.03
CA LEU A 268 -5.66 10.78 -2.71
C LEU A 268 -4.96 11.41 -3.91
N CYS A 269 -5.71 12.09 -4.78
CA CYS A 269 -5.14 12.73 -5.97
C CYS A 269 -4.07 13.75 -5.61
N ALA A 270 -4.28 14.57 -4.58
CA ALA A 270 -3.26 15.50 -4.09
C ALA A 270 -1.98 14.78 -3.63
N LEU A 271 -2.13 13.62 -2.97
CA LEU A 271 -1.00 12.78 -2.56
C LEU A 271 -0.25 12.20 -3.76
N LEU A 272 -0.96 11.67 -4.75
CA LEU A 272 -0.36 11.07 -5.95
C LEU A 272 0.31 12.15 -6.81
N MET A 273 -0.37 13.27 -7.03
CA MET A 273 0.14 14.39 -7.81
C MET A 273 1.36 15.08 -7.21
N TYR A 274 1.65 14.87 -5.92
CA TYR A 274 2.86 15.38 -5.28
C TYR A 274 4.16 14.98 -5.99
N ARG A 275 4.22 13.77 -6.56
CA ARG A 275 5.38 13.26 -7.28
C ARG A 275 5.46 13.73 -8.74
N HIS A 276 4.34 14.03 -9.36
CA HIS A 276 4.25 14.28 -10.80
C HIS A 276 5.15 15.43 -11.31
N PRO A 277 5.37 16.56 -10.60
CA PRO A 277 6.29 17.59 -11.07
C PRO A 277 7.75 17.15 -11.19
N VAL A 278 8.14 16.16 -10.40
CA VAL A 278 9.50 15.58 -10.47
C VAL A 278 9.57 14.50 -11.56
N MET A 279 8.48 13.78 -11.76
CA MET A 279 8.42 12.63 -12.67
C MET A 279 8.20 13.04 -14.13
N GLU A 280 7.35 14.03 -14.37
CA GLU A 280 6.83 14.32 -15.71
C GLU A 280 6.84 15.83 -16.05
N GLU A 281 7.13 16.13 -17.32
CA GLU A 281 6.96 17.45 -17.91
C GLU A 281 5.50 17.73 -18.29
N GLY A 282 5.18 19.00 -18.61
CA GLY A 282 3.89 19.40 -19.16
C GLY A 282 2.86 19.87 -18.13
N ARG A 283 1.59 19.91 -18.52
CA ARG A 283 0.54 20.61 -17.77
C ARG A 283 0.07 19.81 -16.55
N TYR A 284 0.48 20.24 -15.36
CA TYR A 284 0.06 19.66 -14.08
C TYR A 284 -1.47 19.56 -13.94
N GLN A 285 -2.21 20.65 -14.24
CA GLN A 285 -3.67 20.69 -14.09
C GLN A 285 -4.39 19.69 -15.00
N GLN A 286 -3.91 19.46 -16.22
CA GLN A 286 -4.49 18.45 -17.10
C GLN A 286 -4.33 17.05 -16.54
N ARG A 287 -3.14 16.71 -16.03
CA ARG A 287 -2.89 15.41 -15.37
C ARG A 287 -3.73 15.25 -14.11
N ALA A 288 -3.86 16.32 -13.31
CA ALA A 288 -4.69 16.31 -12.12
C ALA A 288 -6.16 15.97 -12.42
N ARG A 289 -6.73 16.55 -13.47
CA ARG A 289 -8.10 16.25 -13.93
C ARG A 289 -8.27 14.80 -14.37
N ILE A 290 -7.33 14.29 -15.18
CA ILE A 290 -7.33 12.89 -15.64
C ILE A 290 -7.24 11.97 -14.43
N MET A 291 -6.36 12.27 -13.49
CA MET A 291 -6.16 11.47 -12.29
C MET A 291 -7.44 11.43 -11.42
N LEU A 292 -8.09 12.57 -11.19
CA LEU A 292 -9.32 12.60 -10.40
C LEU A 292 -10.42 11.74 -11.04
N ALA A 293 -10.64 11.88 -12.35
CA ALA A 293 -11.64 11.09 -13.06
C ALA A 293 -11.33 9.58 -12.98
N ARG A 294 -10.07 9.22 -13.20
CA ARG A 294 -9.58 7.82 -13.14
C ARG A 294 -9.72 7.22 -11.74
N GLU A 295 -9.22 7.90 -10.71
CA GLU A 295 -9.28 7.40 -9.35
C GLU A 295 -10.72 7.34 -8.83
N THR A 296 -11.58 8.29 -9.21
CA THR A 296 -13.01 8.25 -8.87
C THR A 296 -13.66 6.99 -9.45
N ALA A 297 -13.47 6.71 -10.74
CA ALA A 297 -14.05 5.53 -11.40
C ALA A 297 -13.51 4.23 -10.80
N LYS A 298 -12.20 4.12 -10.62
CA LYS A 298 -11.50 2.94 -10.08
C LYS A 298 -12.02 2.58 -8.68
N TRP A 299 -12.05 3.53 -7.76
CA TRP A 299 -12.45 3.26 -6.39
C TRP A 299 -13.95 3.09 -6.23
N ALA A 300 -14.77 3.72 -7.09
CA ALA A 300 -16.20 3.45 -7.13
C ALA A 300 -16.49 2.01 -7.57
N ALA A 301 -15.82 1.51 -8.60
CA ALA A 301 -15.91 0.11 -9.02
C ALA A 301 -15.47 -0.84 -7.90
N ALA A 302 -14.30 -0.58 -7.27
CA ALA A 302 -13.78 -1.40 -6.18
C ALA A 302 -14.77 -1.53 -5.00
N VAL A 303 -15.47 -0.46 -4.65
CA VAL A 303 -16.51 -0.48 -3.58
C VAL A 303 -17.73 -1.30 -4.00
N GLN A 304 -18.12 -1.24 -5.28
CA GLN A 304 -19.24 -2.03 -5.81
C GLN A 304 -18.91 -3.52 -5.81
N ASP A 305 -17.72 -3.91 -6.27
CA ASP A 305 -17.22 -5.29 -6.28
C ASP A 305 -17.14 -5.84 -4.85
N ALA A 306 -16.57 -5.07 -3.93
CA ALA A 306 -16.53 -5.41 -2.51
C ALA A 306 -17.91 -5.72 -1.93
N ALA A 307 -18.96 -5.04 -2.36
CA ALA A 307 -20.31 -5.25 -1.84
C ALA A 307 -20.84 -6.66 -2.12
N ALA A 308 -20.49 -7.27 -3.25
CA ALA A 308 -20.87 -8.65 -3.57
C ALA A 308 -20.11 -9.65 -2.67
N VAL A 309 -18.79 -9.47 -2.52
CA VAL A 309 -17.95 -10.33 -1.67
C VAL A 309 -18.38 -10.25 -0.21
N ARG A 310 -18.70 -9.05 0.29
CA ARG A 310 -19.21 -8.84 1.66
C ARG A 310 -20.46 -9.68 1.95
N ARG A 311 -21.40 -9.75 1.00
CA ARG A 311 -22.63 -10.59 1.14
C ARG A 311 -22.31 -12.07 1.20
N ALA A 312 -21.28 -12.52 0.49
CA ALA A 312 -20.83 -13.91 0.48
C ALA A 312 -20.07 -14.32 1.76
N HIS A 313 -19.54 -13.34 2.52
CA HIS A 313 -18.73 -13.59 3.71
C HIS A 313 -19.30 -12.90 4.98
N PRO A 314 -20.52 -13.27 5.42
CA PRO A 314 -21.15 -12.66 6.59
C PRO A 314 -20.30 -12.88 7.85
N GLY A 315 -20.18 -11.83 8.68
CA GLY A 315 -19.41 -11.88 9.93
C GLY A 315 -17.87 -11.87 9.76
N LYS A 316 -17.37 -11.72 8.54
CA LYS A 316 -15.91 -11.62 8.28
C LYS A 316 -15.40 -10.20 8.12
N ILE A 317 -16.27 -9.22 8.03
CA ILE A 317 -15.92 -7.82 7.75
C ILE A 317 -16.58 -6.92 8.80
N VAL A 318 -15.77 -6.04 9.42
CA VAL A 318 -16.23 -4.99 10.34
C VAL A 318 -15.95 -3.61 9.72
N ASP A 319 -16.92 -2.72 9.88
CA ASP A 319 -16.88 -1.37 9.33
C ASP A 319 -16.32 -0.37 10.35
N VAL A 320 -15.43 0.51 9.90
CA VAL A 320 -14.86 1.60 10.68
C VAL A 320 -15.10 2.92 9.95
N ILE A 321 -15.89 3.78 10.54
CA ILE A 321 -16.14 5.12 10.02
C ILE A 321 -14.98 6.03 10.42
N HIS A 322 -14.39 6.74 9.45
CA HIS A 322 -13.26 7.65 9.67
C HIS A 322 -13.55 8.70 10.75
N GLY A 323 -14.76 9.27 10.75
CA GLY A 323 -15.18 10.25 11.76
C GLY A 323 -15.18 9.69 13.18
N ASP A 324 -15.67 8.45 13.36
CA ASP A 324 -15.69 7.78 14.66
C ASP A 324 -14.29 7.45 15.14
N PHE A 325 -13.44 6.95 14.26
CA PHE A 325 -12.03 6.66 14.59
C PHE A 325 -11.28 7.93 15.02
N HIS A 326 -11.54 9.07 14.40
CA HIS A 326 -10.92 10.33 14.80
C HIS A 326 -11.49 10.91 16.10
N ARG A 327 -12.76 10.63 16.41
CA ARG A 327 -13.43 11.10 17.64
C ARG A 327 -12.98 10.28 18.84
N ASP A 328 -13.01 8.97 18.73
CA ASP A 328 -12.65 8.04 19.81
C ASP A 328 -11.92 6.81 19.23
N PRO A 329 -10.61 6.92 18.97
CA PRO A 329 -9.83 5.82 18.41
C PRO A 329 -9.88 4.56 19.29
N LEU A 330 -9.85 4.73 20.62
CA LEU A 330 -9.80 3.60 21.54
C LEU A 330 -11.11 2.81 21.56
N GLN A 331 -12.25 3.47 21.50
CA GLN A 331 -13.56 2.79 21.41
C GLN A 331 -13.66 1.99 20.12
N VAL A 332 -13.15 2.52 18.99
CA VAL A 332 -13.10 1.78 17.73
C VAL A 332 -12.19 0.56 17.85
N ILE A 333 -11.02 0.68 18.48
CA ILE A 333 -10.11 -0.45 18.75
C ILE A 333 -10.82 -1.51 19.59
N LYS A 334 -11.48 -1.16 20.69
CA LYS A 334 -12.22 -2.11 21.53
C LYS A 334 -13.26 -2.90 20.74
N ARG A 335 -13.99 -2.23 19.85
CA ARG A 335 -14.96 -2.87 18.95
C ARG A 335 -14.29 -3.84 17.96
N ILE A 336 -13.13 -3.47 17.40
CA ILE A 336 -12.36 -4.32 16.51
C ILE A 336 -11.85 -5.55 17.26
N TYR A 337 -11.32 -5.39 18.47
CA TYR A 337 -10.82 -6.51 19.28
C TYR A 337 -11.94 -7.49 19.65
N THR A 338 -13.09 -6.98 20.04
CA THR A 338 -14.31 -7.80 20.27
C THR A 338 -14.67 -8.59 19.01
N PHE A 339 -14.72 -7.93 17.85
CA PHE A 339 -15.01 -8.58 16.56
C PHE A 339 -13.96 -9.65 16.22
N ALA A 340 -12.70 -9.39 16.49
CA ALA A 340 -11.61 -10.31 16.20
C ALA A 340 -11.48 -11.46 17.22
N GLY A 341 -12.22 -11.39 18.33
CA GLY A 341 -12.08 -12.34 19.44
C GLY A 341 -10.71 -12.23 20.12
N LEU A 342 -10.21 -11.00 20.29
CA LEU A 342 -8.93 -10.68 20.91
C LEU A 342 -9.16 -9.98 22.24
N GLU A 343 -8.23 -10.16 23.17
CA GLU A 343 -8.17 -9.41 24.41
C GLU A 343 -7.29 -8.18 24.25
N LEU A 344 -7.78 -7.03 24.70
CA LEU A 344 -7.02 -5.78 24.80
C LEU A 344 -6.61 -5.61 26.27
N SER A 345 -5.35 -5.88 26.58
CA SER A 345 -4.86 -5.72 27.95
C SER A 345 -4.74 -4.24 28.34
N PRO A 346 -4.83 -3.91 29.65
CA PRO A 346 -4.66 -2.53 30.11
C PRO A 346 -3.30 -1.91 29.74
N GLU A 347 -2.25 -2.71 29.69
CA GLU A 347 -0.91 -2.26 29.31
C GLU A 347 -0.88 -1.83 27.85
N ILE A 348 -1.48 -2.63 26.94
CA ILE A 348 -1.57 -2.30 25.52
C ILE A 348 -2.49 -1.10 25.30
N GLU A 349 -3.61 -1.01 26.05
CA GLU A 349 -4.47 0.18 26.02
C GLU A 349 -3.68 1.45 26.36
N ALA A 350 -2.83 1.41 27.40
CA ALA A 350 -1.99 2.54 27.78
C ALA A 350 -0.97 2.93 26.68
N VAL A 351 -0.33 1.95 26.03
CA VAL A 351 0.59 2.21 24.90
C VAL A 351 -0.15 2.84 23.72
N MET A 352 -1.35 2.35 23.39
CA MET A 352 -2.18 2.93 22.34
C MET A 352 -2.60 4.37 22.66
N LEU A 353 -2.99 4.66 23.90
CA LEU A 353 -3.32 6.01 24.34
C LEU A 353 -2.13 6.97 24.21
N GLN A 354 -0.93 6.53 24.57
CA GLN A 354 0.30 7.30 24.39
C GLN A 354 0.55 7.61 22.90
N ARG A 355 0.38 6.63 22.02
CA ARG A 355 0.52 6.83 20.57
C ARG A 355 -0.53 7.81 20.04
N ILE A 356 -1.78 7.70 20.45
CA ILE A 356 -2.85 8.62 20.08
C ILE A 356 -2.50 10.06 20.50
N ALA A 357 -1.97 10.24 21.70
CA ALA A 357 -1.59 11.56 22.22
C ALA A 357 -0.45 12.21 21.42
N THR A 358 0.52 11.43 20.97
CA THR A 358 1.66 11.94 20.18
C THR A 358 1.31 12.16 18.71
N LYS A 359 0.30 11.46 18.16
CA LYS A 359 -0.16 11.55 16.77
C LYS A 359 0.98 11.64 15.75
N PRO A 360 1.94 10.69 15.75
CA PRO A 360 3.15 10.80 14.94
C PRO A 360 2.84 10.87 13.43
N GLU A 361 1.72 10.33 12.99
CA GLU A 361 1.25 10.34 11.60
C GLU A 361 0.86 11.75 11.11
N LEU A 362 0.54 12.68 12.02
CA LEU A 362 0.17 14.06 11.73
C LEU A 362 1.30 15.06 12.01
N SER A 363 2.42 14.62 12.57
CA SER A 363 3.52 15.49 13.01
C SER A 363 4.23 16.23 11.86
N HIS A 364 4.04 15.79 10.62
CA HIS A 364 4.72 16.35 9.44
C HIS A 364 3.78 17.14 8.51
N GLY A 365 2.60 17.52 9.01
CA GLY A 365 1.64 18.36 8.29
C GLY A 365 0.51 17.61 7.61
N VAL A 366 -0.42 18.38 7.05
CA VAL A 366 -1.59 17.87 6.32
C VAL A 366 -1.55 18.46 4.92
N HIS A 367 -1.66 17.60 3.89
CA HIS A 367 -1.83 18.06 2.52
C HIS A 367 -3.13 18.85 2.37
N ARG A 368 -3.02 20.10 1.93
CA ARG A 368 -4.17 20.93 1.55
C ARG A 368 -4.38 20.81 0.05
N TYR A 369 -5.63 20.70 -0.37
CA TYR A 369 -6.05 20.64 -1.76
C TYR A 369 -7.39 21.35 -1.92
N ASP A 370 -7.64 21.89 -3.11
CA ASP A 370 -8.97 22.36 -3.52
C ASP A 370 -9.51 21.40 -4.58
N VAL A 371 -10.73 20.91 -4.41
CA VAL A 371 -11.39 20.00 -5.36
C VAL A 371 -11.57 20.67 -6.72
N ALA A 372 -11.81 22.00 -6.74
CA ALA A 372 -11.95 22.77 -7.96
C ALA A 372 -10.72 22.70 -8.88
N ASP A 373 -9.51 22.51 -8.31
CA ASP A 373 -8.27 22.37 -9.09
C ASP A 373 -8.28 21.11 -9.97
N PHE A 374 -9.08 20.10 -9.61
CA PHE A 374 -9.14 18.81 -10.26
C PHE A 374 -10.31 18.65 -11.26
N GLY A 375 -11.20 19.64 -11.36
CA GLY A 375 -12.22 19.72 -12.42
C GLY A 375 -13.44 18.81 -12.28
N MET A 376 -13.73 18.33 -11.05
CA MET A 376 -15.00 17.68 -10.67
C MET A 376 -15.54 18.35 -9.42
N THR A 377 -16.86 18.30 -9.23
CA THR A 377 -17.52 18.72 -7.99
C THR A 377 -17.59 17.57 -6.97
N GLU A 378 -17.83 17.91 -5.72
CA GLU A 378 -18.05 16.90 -4.67
C GLU A 378 -19.25 16.01 -4.96
N ASP A 379 -20.31 16.59 -5.52
CA ASP A 379 -21.55 15.87 -5.84
C ASP A 379 -21.35 14.90 -7.02
N GLU A 380 -20.61 15.28 -8.06
CA GLU A 380 -20.24 14.37 -9.14
C GLU A 380 -19.41 13.17 -8.65
N ILE A 381 -18.50 13.39 -7.68
CA ILE A 381 -17.76 12.30 -7.07
C ILE A 381 -18.71 11.36 -6.30
N ARG A 382 -19.61 11.91 -5.45
CA ARG A 382 -20.58 11.12 -4.68
C ARG A 382 -21.50 10.32 -5.59
N GLU A 383 -21.98 10.91 -6.68
CA GLU A 383 -22.83 10.23 -7.65
C GLU A 383 -22.18 8.99 -8.24
N ARG A 384 -20.88 9.03 -8.53
CA ARG A 384 -20.12 7.88 -9.02
C ARG A 384 -20.05 6.72 -8.03
N PHE A 385 -20.10 7.01 -6.73
CA PHE A 385 -20.11 6.00 -5.67
C PHE A 385 -21.51 5.46 -5.33
N GLY A 386 -22.59 5.97 -5.98
CA GLY A 386 -23.95 5.51 -5.80
C GLY A 386 -24.45 5.64 -4.35
N ASP A 387 -24.97 4.55 -3.78
CA ASP A 387 -25.55 4.51 -2.44
C ASP A 387 -24.50 4.42 -1.30
N TYR A 388 -23.20 4.46 -1.61
CA TYR A 388 -22.13 4.22 -0.63
C TYR A 388 -22.21 5.14 0.60
N ASN A 389 -22.46 6.45 0.39
CA ASN A 389 -22.56 7.40 1.48
C ASN A 389 -23.78 7.12 2.37
N ALA A 390 -24.91 6.77 1.78
CA ALA A 390 -26.14 6.41 2.51
C ALA A 390 -25.99 5.10 3.28
N ARG A 391 -25.36 4.10 2.66
CA ARG A 391 -25.12 2.78 3.26
C ARG A 391 -24.30 2.84 4.55
N PHE A 392 -23.37 3.76 4.64
CA PHE A 392 -22.46 3.89 5.78
C PHE A 392 -22.64 5.20 6.56
N ASP A 393 -23.70 5.95 6.30
CA ASP A 393 -24.07 7.20 6.99
C ASP A 393 -22.94 8.24 7.04
N LEU A 394 -22.22 8.41 5.91
CA LEU A 394 -20.98 9.17 5.89
C LEU A 394 -21.17 10.69 5.90
N LEU A 395 -22.36 11.19 5.52
CA LEU A 395 -22.62 12.62 5.43
C LEU A 395 -22.91 13.26 6.80
N GLU A 396 -23.60 12.56 7.69
CA GLU A 396 -23.87 13.05 9.05
C GLU A 396 -22.60 13.24 9.87
N HIS A 397 -21.60 12.36 9.67
CA HIS A 397 -20.30 12.43 10.33
C HIS A 397 -19.38 13.56 9.78
N SER A 398 -19.72 14.15 8.63
CA SER A 398 -18.96 15.26 8.03
C SER A 398 -19.40 16.65 8.53
N SER A 399 -20.66 16.79 8.96
CA SER A 399 -21.29 18.05 9.37
C SER A 399 -20.90 18.52 10.79
N SER A 400 -20.32 17.66 11.63
CA SER A 400 -19.95 17.98 13.01
C SER A 400 -18.66 18.83 13.16
N ARG A 401 -18.05 19.30 12.07
CA ARG A 401 -16.87 20.19 12.08
C ARG A 401 -17.10 21.58 11.46
N GLY A 402 -18.35 22.01 11.36
CA GLY A 402 -18.75 23.32 10.81
C GLY A 402 -19.05 24.38 11.85
N SER A 403 -18.47 24.34 13.07
CA SER A 403 -18.54 25.43 14.03
C SER A 403 -17.39 25.32 15.01
N THR A 404 -16.38 26.10 14.83
CA THR A 404 -15.64 26.96 15.75
C THR A 404 -14.17 27.08 15.34
N ILE A 405 -13.88 28.29 14.76
CA ILE A 405 -12.62 29.10 14.74
C ILE A 405 -11.36 28.38 14.25
#